data_6d1f6724ef6c89c7c5e31dbe9b3be9f1
#
_entry.id   6d1f6724ef6c89c7c5e31dbe9b3be9f1
#
_cell.length_a   1.000
_cell.length_b   1.000
_cell.length_c   1.000
_cell.angle_alpha   90.00
_cell.angle_beta   90.00
_cell.angle_gamma   90.00
#
_symmetry.space_group_name_H-M   'P 1'
#
loop_
_entity.id
_entity.type
_entity.pdbx_description
1 polymer ?
#
loop_
_entity_poly.entity_id
_entity_poly.type
_entity_poly.pdbx_seq_one_letter_code
_entity_poly.pdbx_strand_id
1 'polypeptide(L)'
;MKKILLTLVVALIAATASALDSKTIKVNGTTRKYLQYVPKGVGENAPLLISCHGMNQDANYQSEMLKIESVADTALFITVFPQGEGNSWDISGTKDINFILALIDKMHDDYGIDRGRVYLSGFSMGGMFTYHAMTKIADKIAAFAPISGYPMGGMSFTSSRPIPIIHTHGTSDSVVPFDRVQSFIDGWVKRNHCPTTPTVTTNYRGASHITRYEYGPGDDGVKVVLMKLAGKDHFISNDKGVLTGDEIWKFCKQYSIDMSAPSVELVTPAANQRTFLFNAGEGKAKLDVAAKASANKGEIKAVSLYANDVLVDTKTAAPYEWTVENLAAGTVDIEIVAEDTEGNKKSVSRKVNIETVDEVLRLDYDFQQEGYMPAGWSSWDGDELRHGPSGGYGLGSRLFKMTGAKRDFDMGFYGRNKTGKEGDGWVRFGDAESSAAVFIGKGNYEFNTLAANWSNDGPIIFRVLDAGNGDVIAEQIVTPTCNIGNKASNSFSGSSHVVIPFTIKAPTRVIIDIIPNVAVYGDMMLSNMSIKLTHDTAIDAILPTPSADTRYYDLGGKKTTATHKGVYIHQGKKYTR
;
A
#
# COMPACT_ATOMS: atom_id res chain seq x y z
N MET A 1 -2.52 -19.44 65.59
CA MET A 1 -3.48 -19.01 64.60
C MET A 1 -3.39 -17.49 64.48
N LYS A 2 -2.61 -16.98 63.54
CA LYS A 2 -2.49 -15.55 63.23
C LYS A 2 -3.41 -15.27 62.01
N LYS A 3 -4.46 -14.47 62.24
CA LYS A 3 -5.35 -13.98 61.16
C LYS A 3 -4.58 -12.88 60.43
N ILE A 4 -4.28 -13.08 59.15
CA ILE A 4 -3.77 -12.05 58.25
C ILE A 4 -5.02 -11.31 57.75
N LEU A 5 -5.14 -10.05 58.13
CA LEU A 5 -6.15 -9.13 57.67
C LEU A 5 -5.65 -8.53 56.34
N LEU A 6 -6.23 -8.98 55.24
CA LEU A 6 -5.94 -8.43 53.90
C LEU A 6 -6.76 -7.15 53.75
N THR A 7 -6.12 -6.02 53.89
CA THR A 7 -6.74 -4.71 53.67
C THR A 7 -6.76 -4.41 52.19
N LEU A 8 -7.92 -4.52 51.59
CA LEU A 8 -8.19 -4.11 50.22
C LEU A 8 -8.21 -2.57 50.18
N VAL A 9 -7.15 -1.94 49.70
CA VAL A 9 -7.14 -0.51 49.42
C VAL A 9 -7.84 -0.29 48.09
N VAL A 10 -9.13 -0.03 48.13
CA VAL A 10 -9.88 0.52 47.00
C VAL A 10 -9.47 1.97 46.89
N ALA A 11 -8.62 2.30 45.92
CA ALA A 11 -8.33 3.69 45.56
C ALA A 11 -9.60 4.30 44.97
N LEU A 12 -10.33 5.06 45.77
CA LEU A 12 -11.44 5.91 45.35
C LEU A 12 -10.85 7.05 44.54
N ILE A 13 -10.78 6.93 43.22
CA ILE A 13 -10.46 8.04 42.32
C ILE A 13 -11.65 9.01 42.44
N ALA A 14 -11.47 10.11 43.17
CA ALA A 14 -12.44 11.18 43.22
C ALA A 14 -12.62 11.73 41.80
N ALA A 15 -13.76 11.45 41.17
CA ALA A 15 -14.15 12.01 39.90
C ALA A 15 -14.34 13.55 40.08
N THR A 16 -13.31 14.33 39.81
CA THR A 16 -13.42 15.77 39.62
C THR A 16 -14.29 16.09 38.41
N ALA A 17 -14.93 17.24 38.37
CA ALA A 17 -15.78 17.65 37.26
C ALA A 17 -15.06 17.49 35.93
N SER A 18 -15.79 17.05 34.91
CA SER A 18 -15.27 16.92 33.54
C SER A 18 -14.74 18.27 33.07
N ALA A 19 -13.44 18.40 32.94
CA ALA A 19 -12.76 19.59 32.44
C ALA A 19 -11.79 19.18 31.34
N LEU A 20 -11.57 20.07 30.41
CA LEU A 20 -10.54 19.88 29.38
C LEU A 20 -9.16 20.07 30.03
N ASP A 21 -8.44 18.99 30.22
CA ASP A 21 -7.15 18.95 30.90
C ASP A 21 -5.97 18.99 29.92
N SER A 22 -5.04 19.94 30.16
CA SER A 22 -3.77 19.98 29.42
C SER A 22 -2.74 19.03 30.04
N LYS A 23 -2.20 18.14 29.22
CA LYS A 23 -1.25 17.11 29.64
C LYS A 23 -0.03 17.08 28.72
N THR A 24 0.99 16.38 29.17
CA THR A 24 2.19 16.10 28.36
C THR A 24 2.55 14.61 28.40
N ILE A 25 3.20 14.15 27.34
CA ILE A 25 3.75 12.81 27.23
C ILE A 25 5.11 12.87 26.54
N LYS A 26 6.04 11.99 26.92
CA LYS A 26 7.34 11.88 26.26
C LYS A 26 7.29 10.82 25.15
N VAL A 27 7.58 11.22 23.92
CA VAL A 27 7.58 10.34 22.74
C VAL A 27 8.92 10.46 22.04
N ASN A 28 9.65 9.37 21.93
CA ASN A 28 10.99 9.34 21.30
C ASN A 28 11.91 10.48 21.79
N GLY A 29 11.92 10.76 23.09
CA GLY A 29 12.75 11.80 23.70
C GLY A 29 12.14 13.21 23.66
N THR A 30 11.11 13.45 22.86
CA THR A 30 10.44 14.77 22.75
C THR A 30 9.22 14.84 23.65
N THR A 31 9.04 15.97 24.35
CA THR A 31 7.84 16.22 25.15
C THR A 31 6.74 16.76 24.25
N ARG A 32 5.64 16.01 24.10
CA ARG A 32 4.46 16.36 23.31
C ARG A 32 3.33 16.81 24.25
N LYS A 33 2.52 17.75 23.79
CA LYS A 33 1.34 18.25 24.53
C LYS A 33 0.07 17.67 23.95
N TYR A 34 -0.97 17.53 24.78
CA TYR A 34 -2.32 17.18 24.35
C TYR A 34 -3.34 17.69 25.36
N LEU A 35 -4.58 17.84 24.91
CA LEU A 35 -5.72 18.03 25.79
C LEU A 35 -6.50 16.73 25.88
N GLN A 36 -7.05 16.44 27.04
CA GLN A 36 -7.95 15.32 27.24
C GLN A 36 -9.24 15.76 27.90
N TYR A 37 -10.32 15.15 27.50
CA TYR A 37 -11.62 15.26 28.15
C TYR A 37 -12.06 13.88 28.60
N VAL A 38 -12.25 13.74 29.92
CA VAL A 38 -12.67 12.49 30.57
C VAL A 38 -14.02 12.70 31.20
N PRO A 39 -15.11 12.15 30.67
CA PRO A 39 -16.44 12.29 31.19
C PRO A 39 -16.56 11.78 32.63
N LYS A 40 -17.39 12.43 33.43
CA LYS A 40 -17.73 11.95 34.78
C LYS A 40 -18.44 10.62 34.67
N GLY A 41 -17.95 9.60 35.40
CA GLY A 41 -18.54 8.28 35.40
C GLY A 41 -18.08 7.38 34.22
N VAL A 42 -17.08 7.81 33.43
CA VAL A 42 -16.41 6.92 32.48
C VAL A 42 -15.82 5.73 33.25
N GLY A 43 -16.09 4.51 32.78
CA GLY A 43 -15.58 3.26 33.36
C GLY A 43 -14.43 2.67 32.55
N GLU A 44 -13.93 1.53 33.02
CA GLU A 44 -12.99 0.72 32.25
C GLU A 44 -13.62 0.28 30.92
N ASN A 45 -12.79 -0.01 29.93
CA ASN A 45 -13.19 -0.35 28.58
C ASN A 45 -13.95 0.77 27.86
N ALA A 46 -13.77 2.03 28.24
CA ALA A 46 -14.34 3.15 27.52
C ALA A 46 -13.73 3.29 26.11
N PRO A 47 -14.49 3.69 25.10
CA PRO A 47 -13.92 4.06 23.80
C PRO A 47 -13.04 5.30 23.89
N LEU A 48 -12.12 5.45 22.92
CA LEU A 48 -11.26 6.63 22.75
C LEU A 48 -11.50 7.29 21.40
N LEU A 49 -11.75 8.59 21.37
CA LEU A 49 -11.72 9.41 20.16
C LEU A 49 -10.54 10.37 20.21
N ILE A 50 -9.65 10.29 19.21
CA ILE A 50 -8.54 11.23 19.03
C ILE A 50 -8.89 12.16 17.87
N SER A 51 -8.74 13.50 18.05
CA SER A 51 -9.05 14.46 17.00
C SER A 51 -7.95 15.49 16.80
N CYS A 52 -7.40 15.54 15.58
CA CYS A 52 -6.23 16.31 15.18
C CYS A 52 -6.62 17.66 14.57
N HIS A 53 -5.97 18.76 15.00
CA HIS A 53 -6.23 20.12 14.50
C HIS A 53 -5.70 20.37 13.08
N GLY A 54 -6.12 21.45 12.43
CA GLY A 54 -5.60 21.90 11.15
C GLY A 54 -4.21 22.57 11.25
N MET A 55 -3.60 22.84 10.11
CA MET A 55 -2.32 23.55 10.05
C MET A 55 -2.45 24.96 10.66
N ASN A 56 -1.44 25.38 11.41
CA ASN A 56 -1.39 26.65 12.16
C ASN A 56 -2.49 26.82 13.22
N GLN A 57 -3.16 25.73 13.59
CA GLN A 57 -4.12 25.67 14.68
C GLN A 57 -3.52 24.90 15.88
N ASP A 58 -4.29 24.73 16.93
CA ASP A 58 -3.88 24.02 18.14
C ASP A 58 -4.97 23.08 18.66
N ALA A 59 -4.65 22.35 19.72
CA ALA A 59 -5.55 21.41 20.36
C ALA A 59 -6.79 22.09 20.97
N ASN A 60 -6.66 23.33 21.49
CA ASN A 60 -7.81 24.09 22.03
C ASN A 60 -8.81 24.41 20.91
N TYR A 61 -8.31 24.94 19.78
CA TYR A 61 -9.14 25.24 18.64
C TYR A 61 -9.90 24.00 18.13
N GLN A 62 -9.23 22.84 18.06
CA GLN A 62 -9.86 21.59 17.62
C GLN A 62 -11.00 21.17 18.58
N SER A 63 -10.79 21.25 19.88
CA SER A 63 -11.82 20.94 20.87
C SER A 63 -13.02 21.90 20.75
N GLU A 64 -12.75 23.22 20.74
CA GLU A 64 -13.79 24.26 20.63
C GLU A 64 -14.63 24.12 19.34
N MET A 65 -14.00 23.73 18.23
CA MET A 65 -14.67 23.59 16.95
C MET A 65 -15.42 22.26 16.81
N LEU A 66 -14.88 21.15 17.34
CA LEU A 66 -15.52 19.84 17.24
C LEU A 66 -16.73 19.71 18.16
N LYS A 67 -16.70 20.35 19.34
CA LYS A 67 -17.79 20.37 20.35
C LYS A 67 -18.30 18.98 20.73
N ILE A 68 -17.37 18.05 20.96
CA ILE A 68 -17.69 16.64 21.19
C ILE A 68 -17.95 16.29 22.65
N GLU A 69 -17.61 17.19 23.58
CA GLU A 69 -17.63 16.93 25.02
C GLU A 69 -19.03 16.54 25.54
N SER A 70 -20.08 17.22 25.08
CA SER A 70 -21.46 16.88 25.47
C SER A 70 -21.90 15.50 24.94
N VAL A 71 -21.36 15.07 23.81
CA VAL A 71 -21.59 13.71 23.27
C VAL A 71 -20.80 12.71 24.11
N ALA A 72 -19.57 13.05 24.48
CA ALA A 72 -18.72 12.21 25.33
C ALA A 72 -19.33 12.00 26.72
N ASP A 73 -19.93 13.04 27.34
CA ASP A 73 -20.65 12.94 28.62
C ASP A 73 -21.82 11.95 28.57
N THR A 74 -22.56 11.96 27.46
CA THR A 74 -23.73 11.10 27.30
C THR A 74 -23.35 9.66 26.93
N ALA A 75 -22.31 9.51 26.11
CA ALA A 75 -21.90 8.22 25.55
C ALA A 75 -20.73 7.56 26.29
N LEU A 76 -20.17 8.24 27.29
CA LEU A 76 -19.10 7.78 28.19
C LEU A 76 -17.86 7.28 27.43
N PHE A 77 -17.28 8.13 26.55
CA PHE A 77 -16.01 7.90 25.89
C PHE A 77 -15.01 9.02 26.17
N ILE A 78 -13.73 8.70 26.15
CA ILE A 78 -12.65 9.68 26.36
C ILE A 78 -12.33 10.35 25.02
N THR A 79 -12.07 11.67 25.06
CA THR A 79 -11.60 12.41 23.89
C THR A 79 -10.22 12.99 24.14
N VAL A 80 -9.34 12.89 23.14
CA VAL A 80 -8.00 13.45 23.17
C VAL A 80 -7.77 14.34 21.95
N PHE A 81 -7.23 15.54 22.20
CA PHE A 81 -6.84 16.50 21.17
C PHE A 81 -5.32 16.68 21.24
N PRO A 82 -4.55 15.95 20.42
CA PRO A 82 -3.10 16.07 20.42
C PRO A 82 -2.66 17.40 19.79
N GLN A 83 -1.54 17.94 20.29
CA GLN A 83 -0.91 19.13 19.75
C GLN A 83 0.19 18.72 18.75
N GLY A 84 0.00 19.07 17.50
CA GLY A 84 1.00 18.92 16.45
C GLY A 84 2.22 19.81 16.70
N GLU A 85 3.41 19.32 16.46
CA GLU A 85 4.64 20.07 16.62
C GLU A 85 4.73 21.19 15.59
N GLY A 86 5.01 22.43 16.06
CA GLY A 86 4.96 23.60 15.18
C GLY A 86 3.57 23.88 14.60
N ASN A 87 2.50 23.47 15.29
CA ASN A 87 1.10 23.59 14.84
C ASN A 87 0.85 22.88 13.49
N SER A 88 1.48 21.73 13.27
CA SER A 88 1.51 21.00 12.02
C SER A 88 1.57 19.48 12.26
N TRP A 89 1.37 18.67 11.23
CA TRP A 89 1.40 17.21 11.31
C TRP A 89 2.39 16.63 10.30
N ASP A 90 3.07 15.57 10.71
CA ASP A 90 3.86 14.74 9.79
C ASP A 90 2.91 13.85 8.99
N ILE A 91 2.61 14.23 7.75
CA ILE A 91 1.69 13.53 6.87
C ILE A 91 2.37 12.51 5.94
N SER A 92 3.66 12.22 6.16
CA SER A 92 4.44 11.30 5.33
C SER A 92 5.31 10.33 6.14
N GLY A 93 5.80 10.74 7.31
CA GLY A 93 6.67 9.94 8.17
C GLY A 93 5.94 9.24 9.31
N THR A 94 6.69 8.91 10.36
CA THR A 94 6.18 8.17 11.52
C THR A 94 6.18 8.96 12.83
N LYS A 95 6.67 10.21 12.81
CA LYS A 95 6.81 11.02 14.03
C LYS A 95 5.49 11.17 14.78
N ASP A 96 4.44 11.61 14.08
CA ASP A 96 3.12 11.80 14.68
C ASP A 96 2.32 10.50 14.77
N ILE A 97 2.61 9.50 13.94
CA ILE A 97 2.08 8.13 14.13
C ILE A 97 2.51 7.60 15.50
N ASN A 98 3.79 7.71 15.85
CA ASN A 98 4.30 7.28 17.15
C ASN A 98 3.67 8.08 18.31
N PHE A 99 3.33 9.34 18.08
CA PHE A 99 2.62 10.13 19.08
C PHE A 99 1.19 9.62 19.30
N ILE A 100 0.44 9.31 18.23
CA ILE A 100 -0.91 8.71 18.37
C ILE A 100 -0.84 7.36 19.10
N LEU A 101 0.10 6.50 18.76
CA LEU A 101 0.28 5.20 19.43
C LEU A 101 0.57 5.40 20.93
N ALA A 102 1.49 6.30 21.26
CA ALA A 102 1.81 6.61 22.65
C ALA A 102 0.60 7.18 23.43
N LEU A 103 -0.27 7.95 22.79
CA LEU A 103 -1.51 8.43 23.41
C LEU A 103 -2.50 7.30 23.67
N ILE A 104 -2.63 6.34 22.75
CA ILE A 104 -3.47 5.15 22.92
C ILE A 104 -2.98 4.35 24.13
N ASP A 105 -1.66 4.11 24.23
CA ASP A 105 -1.06 3.40 25.35
C ASP A 105 -1.29 4.17 26.65
N LYS A 106 -1.05 5.47 26.66
CA LYS A 106 -1.27 6.33 27.83
C LYS A 106 -2.71 6.33 28.32
N MET A 107 -3.69 6.41 27.40
CA MET A 107 -5.10 6.37 27.77
C MET A 107 -5.52 4.98 28.29
N HIS A 108 -4.92 3.92 27.76
CA HIS A 108 -5.13 2.59 28.29
C HIS A 108 -4.56 2.42 29.70
N ASP A 109 -3.34 2.87 29.92
CA ASP A 109 -2.65 2.76 31.21
C ASP A 109 -3.35 3.62 32.31
N ASP A 110 -3.83 4.82 31.94
CA ASP A 110 -4.45 5.73 32.89
C ASP A 110 -5.92 5.42 33.17
N TYR A 111 -6.67 4.92 32.17
CA TYR A 111 -8.13 4.82 32.24
C TYR A 111 -8.69 3.45 31.83
N GLY A 112 -7.85 2.50 31.41
CA GLY A 112 -8.30 1.19 30.97
C GLY A 112 -9.19 1.22 29.73
N ILE A 113 -8.90 2.09 28.76
CA ILE A 113 -9.72 2.19 27.53
C ILE A 113 -9.76 0.86 26.78
N ASP A 114 -10.81 0.64 26.02
CA ASP A 114 -10.90 -0.45 25.05
C ASP A 114 -10.08 -0.14 23.82
N ARG A 115 -8.90 -0.78 23.69
CA ARG A 115 -8.01 -0.63 22.53
C ARG A 115 -8.66 -1.04 21.21
N GLY A 116 -9.71 -1.86 21.25
CA GLY A 116 -10.50 -2.24 20.08
C GLY A 116 -11.49 -1.16 19.63
N ARG A 117 -11.74 -0.13 20.45
CA ARG A 117 -12.67 0.97 20.15
C ARG A 117 -11.96 2.32 20.22
N VAL A 118 -10.86 2.43 19.45
CA VAL A 118 -10.12 3.67 19.25
C VAL A 118 -10.48 4.25 17.89
N TYR A 119 -10.77 5.54 17.85
CA TYR A 119 -11.17 6.26 16.63
C TYR A 119 -10.28 7.47 16.40
N LEU A 120 -10.02 7.78 15.13
CA LEU A 120 -9.18 8.91 14.76
C LEU A 120 -9.91 9.84 13.80
N SER A 121 -9.92 11.13 14.16
CA SER A 121 -10.48 12.22 13.37
C SER A 121 -9.46 13.33 13.21
N GLY A 122 -9.71 14.25 12.29
CA GLY A 122 -8.91 15.46 12.15
C GLY A 122 -9.45 16.39 11.09
N PHE A 123 -9.17 17.69 11.29
CA PHE A 123 -9.58 18.75 10.40
C PHE A 123 -8.43 19.22 9.51
N SER A 124 -8.69 19.52 8.22
CA SER A 124 -7.71 20.10 7.30
C SER A 124 -6.43 19.24 7.23
N MET A 125 -5.27 19.76 7.60
CA MET A 125 -4.04 18.99 7.70
C MET A 125 -4.16 17.82 8.71
N GLY A 126 -4.95 17.96 9.79
CA GLY A 126 -5.31 16.85 10.67
C GLY A 126 -6.14 15.77 9.95
N GLY A 127 -6.98 16.16 8.98
CA GLY A 127 -7.68 15.24 8.08
C GLY A 127 -6.71 14.52 7.12
N MET A 128 -5.73 15.23 6.57
CA MET A 128 -4.65 14.63 5.77
C MET A 128 -3.84 13.64 6.60
N PHE A 129 -3.51 13.99 7.85
CA PHE A 129 -2.84 13.09 8.79
C PHE A 129 -3.73 11.88 9.13
N THR A 130 -5.03 12.05 9.28
CA THR A 130 -5.98 10.94 9.47
C THR A 130 -5.88 9.93 8.33
N TYR A 131 -5.81 10.39 7.07
CA TYR A 131 -5.58 9.51 5.92
C TYR A 131 -4.19 8.87 5.93
N HIS A 132 -3.16 9.61 6.33
CA HIS A 132 -1.82 9.05 6.49
C HIS A 132 -1.82 7.93 7.55
N ALA A 133 -2.48 8.15 8.69
CA ALA A 133 -2.61 7.15 9.76
C ALA A 133 -3.32 5.87 9.28
N MET A 134 -4.31 5.96 8.37
CA MET A 134 -4.94 4.79 7.76
C MET A 134 -3.92 3.89 7.04
N THR A 135 -2.85 4.47 6.50
CA THR A 135 -1.82 3.68 5.80
C THR A 135 -0.84 2.98 6.74
N LYS A 136 -0.72 3.44 7.99
CA LYS A 136 0.31 2.99 8.93
C LYS A 136 -0.23 2.18 10.12
N ILE A 137 -1.38 2.59 10.67
CA ILE A 137 -1.93 2.04 11.91
C ILE A 137 -3.42 1.67 11.81
N ALA A 138 -3.86 1.23 10.63
CA ALA A 138 -5.24 0.79 10.44
C ALA A 138 -5.65 -0.37 11.34
N ASP A 139 -4.71 -1.18 11.81
CA ASP A 139 -4.92 -2.29 12.75
C ASP A 139 -5.10 -1.85 14.22
N LYS A 140 -4.86 -0.57 14.53
CA LYS A 140 -5.00 0.01 15.88
C LYS A 140 -6.18 0.98 16.00
N ILE A 141 -6.80 1.36 14.88
CA ILE A 141 -7.89 2.36 14.83
C ILE A 141 -9.12 1.75 14.20
N ALA A 142 -10.22 1.65 14.96
CA ALA A 142 -11.44 0.96 14.54
C ALA A 142 -12.17 1.68 13.39
N ALA A 143 -12.23 3.02 13.42
CA ALA A 143 -12.81 3.83 12.36
C ALA A 143 -12.13 5.20 12.26
N PHE A 144 -12.23 5.82 11.07
CA PHE A 144 -11.59 7.10 10.77
C PHE A 144 -12.59 8.14 10.29
N ALA A 145 -12.35 9.40 10.68
CA ALA A 145 -13.27 10.50 10.40
C ALA A 145 -12.53 11.78 9.95
N PRO A 146 -11.95 11.82 8.75
CA PRO A 146 -11.32 13.02 8.21
C PRO A 146 -12.35 14.11 7.89
N ILE A 147 -11.98 15.38 8.15
CA ILE A 147 -12.80 16.56 7.90
C ILE A 147 -12.01 17.53 7.04
N SER A 148 -12.54 17.95 5.90
CA SER A 148 -11.97 18.95 4.98
C SER A 148 -10.48 18.77 4.71
N GLY A 149 -10.05 17.51 4.54
CA GLY A 149 -8.68 17.13 4.22
C GLY A 149 -8.66 15.78 3.52
N TYR A 150 -7.80 15.61 2.51
CA TYR A 150 -7.60 14.36 1.79
C TYR A 150 -6.10 14.14 1.51
N PRO A 151 -5.66 12.94 1.12
CA PRO A 151 -4.25 12.66 0.88
C PRO A 151 -3.64 13.59 -0.17
N MET A 152 -2.45 14.13 0.12
CA MET A 152 -1.71 14.97 -0.82
C MET A 152 -0.81 14.18 -1.77
N GLY A 153 -0.76 12.86 -1.62
CA GLY A 153 0.04 11.94 -2.44
C GLY A 153 -0.57 10.55 -2.46
N GLY A 154 0.12 9.59 -3.06
CA GLY A 154 -0.30 8.20 -3.07
C GLY A 154 -0.36 7.60 -1.67
N MET A 155 -1.14 6.53 -1.52
CA MET A 155 -1.29 5.81 -0.25
C MET A 155 -0.79 4.37 -0.41
N SER A 156 0.19 4.01 0.41
CA SER A 156 0.66 2.62 0.56
C SER A 156 0.22 2.10 1.92
N PHE A 157 -0.48 0.97 1.93
CA PHE A 157 -1.10 0.42 3.14
C PHE A 157 -0.27 -0.72 3.72
N THR A 158 -0.05 -0.68 5.03
CA THR A 158 0.58 -1.78 5.79
C THR A 158 -0.43 -2.86 6.18
N SER A 159 -1.72 -2.57 6.11
CA SER A 159 -2.79 -3.50 6.48
C SER A 159 -3.76 -3.71 5.33
N SER A 160 -4.21 -4.96 5.13
CA SER A 160 -5.28 -5.32 4.18
C SER A 160 -6.68 -5.13 4.77
N ARG A 161 -6.80 -4.83 6.06
CA ARG A 161 -8.09 -4.67 6.75
C ARG A 161 -8.98 -3.66 6.03
N PRO A 162 -10.27 -3.96 5.78
CA PRO A 162 -11.25 -2.97 5.36
C PRO A 162 -11.37 -1.85 6.38
N ILE A 163 -11.45 -0.60 5.94
CA ILE A 163 -11.37 0.58 6.81
C ILE A 163 -12.67 1.36 6.78
N PRO A 164 -13.43 1.44 7.89
CA PRO A 164 -14.61 2.30 7.99
C PRO A 164 -14.22 3.77 7.98
N ILE A 165 -14.87 4.56 7.11
CA ILE A 165 -14.54 5.99 6.91
C ILE A 165 -15.82 6.82 6.86
N ILE A 166 -15.84 7.91 7.62
CA ILE A 166 -16.76 9.03 7.40
C ILE A 166 -15.98 10.29 7.04
N HIS A 167 -16.13 10.79 5.82
CA HIS A 167 -15.49 12.00 5.34
C HIS A 167 -16.49 13.14 5.27
N THR A 168 -16.18 14.27 5.91
CA THR A 168 -17.02 15.48 5.90
C THR A 168 -16.32 16.59 5.14
N HIS A 169 -17.00 17.22 4.14
CA HIS A 169 -16.37 18.25 3.32
C HIS A 169 -17.37 19.27 2.75
N GLY A 170 -16.97 20.54 2.78
CA GLY A 170 -17.72 21.65 2.18
C GLY A 170 -17.51 21.76 0.67
N THR A 171 -18.57 22.00 -0.11
CA THR A 171 -18.42 22.09 -1.59
C THR A 171 -17.80 23.40 -2.06
N SER A 172 -17.75 24.43 -1.22
CA SER A 172 -17.11 25.70 -1.49
C SER A 172 -15.79 25.89 -0.73
N ASP A 173 -15.18 24.77 -0.29
CA ASP A 173 -13.91 24.78 0.40
C ASP A 173 -12.82 25.43 -0.47
N SER A 174 -12.35 26.61 -0.02
CA SER A 174 -11.40 27.45 -0.75
C SER A 174 -9.93 27.10 -0.45
N VAL A 175 -9.68 26.24 0.56
CA VAL A 175 -8.34 25.84 1.00
C VAL A 175 -8.00 24.43 0.53
N VAL A 176 -8.93 23.50 0.70
CA VAL A 176 -8.81 22.11 0.22
C VAL A 176 -10.00 21.84 -0.73
N PRO A 177 -9.85 22.07 -2.05
CA PRO A 177 -10.95 22.04 -3.00
C PRO A 177 -11.72 20.73 -3.01
N PHE A 178 -13.05 20.81 -3.13
CA PHE A 178 -13.94 19.64 -3.11
C PHE A 178 -13.85 18.75 -4.35
N ASP A 179 -13.34 19.26 -5.45
CA ASP A 179 -13.33 18.62 -6.78
C ASP A 179 -12.70 17.22 -6.79
N ARG A 180 -11.72 16.97 -5.90
CA ARG A 180 -11.04 15.68 -5.78
C ARG A 180 -11.69 14.72 -4.77
N VAL A 181 -12.60 15.19 -3.93
CA VAL A 181 -13.15 14.39 -2.81
C VAL A 181 -13.81 13.10 -3.32
N GLN A 182 -14.60 13.20 -4.41
CA GLN A 182 -15.31 12.03 -4.93
C GLN A 182 -14.34 10.93 -5.37
N SER A 183 -13.22 11.28 -6.01
CA SER A 183 -12.25 10.28 -6.46
C SER A 183 -11.59 9.53 -5.30
N PHE A 184 -11.36 10.19 -4.17
CA PHE A 184 -10.88 9.53 -2.95
C PHE A 184 -11.95 8.61 -2.35
N ILE A 185 -13.20 9.06 -2.29
CA ILE A 185 -14.33 8.23 -1.82
C ILE A 185 -14.45 6.97 -2.70
N ASP A 186 -14.41 7.11 -4.03
CA ASP A 186 -14.49 5.98 -4.96
C ASP A 186 -13.34 5.00 -4.76
N GLY A 187 -12.13 5.50 -4.49
CA GLY A 187 -10.96 4.68 -4.14
C GLY A 187 -11.21 3.84 -2.89
N TRP A 188 -11.82 4.43 -1.85
CA TRP A 188 -12.16 3.71 -0.61
C TRP A 188 -13.31 2.74 -0.79
N VAL A 189 -14.33 3.09 -1.57
CA VAL A 189 -15.43 2.20 -1.95
C VAL A 189 -14.88 0.96 -2.63
N LYS A 190 -13.97 1.14 -3.60
CA LYS A 190 -13.30 0.03 -4.28
C LYS A 190 -12.45 -0.80 -3.33
N ARG A 191 -11.61 -0.17 -2.49
CA ARG A 191 -10.72 -0.86 -1.55
C ARG A 191 -11.49 -1.73 -0.56
N ASN A 192 -12.59 -1.23 -0.04
CA ASN A 192 -13.42 -1.92 0.95
C ASN A 192 -14.46 -2.86 0.32
N HIS A 193 -14.45 -3.03 -1.01
CA HIS A 193 -15.44 -3.79 -1.78
C HIS A 193 -16.89 -3.38 -1.47
N CYS A 194 -17.11 -2.09 -1.19
CA CYS A 194 -18.45 -1.56 -1.02
C CYS A 194 -19.20 -1.49 -2.36
N PRO A 195 -20.56 -1.60 -2.36
CA PRO A 195 -21.36 -1.28 -3.53
C PRO A 195 -21.06 0.14 -4.05
N THR A 196 -20.92 0.30 -5.36
CA THR A 196 -20.60 1.59 -5.98
C THR A 196 -21.75 2.58 -6.00
N THR A 197 -22.99 2.10 -5.81
CA THR A 197 -24.20 2.93 -5.69
C THR A 197 -24.46 3.19 -4.20
N PRO A 198 -24.40 4.46 -3.74
CA PRO A 198 -24.64 4.78 -2.33
C PRO A 198 -26.14 4.87 -2.01
N THR A 199 -26.47 4.68 -0.75
CA THR A 199 -27.72 5.21 -0.18
C THR A 199 -27.54 6.72 -0.01
N VAL A 200 -28.41 7.51 -0.63
CA VAL A 200 -28.33 8.98 -0.62
C VAL A 200 -29.46 9.54 0.25
N THR A 201 -29.09 10.34 1.27
CA THR A 201 -30.04 11.06 2.10
C THR A 201 -29.82 12.57 1.95
N THR A 202 -30.69 13.22 1.21
CA THR A 202 -30.74 14.68 1.06
C THR A 202 -31.46 15.33 2.24
N ASN A 203 -31.22 16.62 2.48
CA ASN A 203 -31.80 17.34 3.63
C ASN A 203 -31.55 16.58 4.95
N TYR A 204 -30.32 16.09 5.10
CA TYR A 204 -29.96 15.18 6.18
C TYR A 204 -30.27 15.82 7.53
N ARG A 205 -31.12 15.15 8.32
CA ARG A 205 -31.65 15.62 9.62
C ARG A 205 -32.26 17.02 9.59
N GLY A 206 -32.89 17.39 8.47
CA GLY A 206 -33.51 18.69 8.28
C GLY A 206 -32.55 19.83 7.85
N ALA A 207 -31.26 19.53 7.67
CA ALA A 207 -30.28 20.49 7.13
C ALA A 207 -30.27 20.39 5.58
N SER A 208 -30.92 21.36 4.92
CA SER A 208 -31.14 21.33 3.45
C SER A 208 -29.85 21.35 2.62
N HIS A 209 -28.75 21.87 3.18
CA HIS A 209 -27.45 21.94 2.52
C HIS A 209 -26.59 20.68 2.78
N ILE A 210 -27.06 19.69 3.56
CA ILE A 210 -26.31 18.48 3.85
C ILE A 210 -26.91 17.30 3.09
N THR A 211 -26.06 16.64 2.33
CA THR A 211 -26.36 15.33 1.71
C THR A 211 -25.38 14.30 2.24
N ARG A 212 -25.92 13.19 2.74
CA ARG A 212 -25.15 12.04 3.21
C ARG A 212 -25.19 10.95 2.14
N TYR A 213 -24.02 10.54 1.69
CA TYR A 213 -23.83 9.40 0.80
C TYR A 213 -23.23 8.26 1.63
N GLU A 214 -23.89 7.12 1.67
CA GLU A 214 -23.43 5.94 2.39
C GLU A 214 -23.22 4.79 1.42
N TYR A 215 -21.98 4.36 1.27
CA TYR A 215 -21.56 3.19 0.50
C TYR A 215 -21.32 2.03 1.44
N GLY A 216 -21.95 0.89 1.20
CA GLY A 216 -21.76 -0.30 2.03
C GLY A 216 -23.06 -1.01 2.34
N PRO A 217 -22.98 -2.15 3.08
CA PRO A 217 -21.75 -2.68 3.64
C PRO A 217 -20.80 -3.25 2.57
N GLY A 218 -19.50 -3.09 2.80
CA GLY A 218 -18.41 -3.80 2.13
C GLY A 218 -17.91 -4.98 2.95
N ASP A 219 -16.65 -5.38 2.73
CA ASP A 219 -16.01 -6.44 3.50
C ASP A 219 -16.06 -6.12 5.00
N ASP A 220 -16.20 -7.14 5.86
CA ASP A 220 -16.35 -7.02 7.31
C ASP A 220 -17.46 -6.05 7.76
N GLY A 221 -18.42 -5.76 6.89
CA GLY A 221 -19.54 -4.87 7.18
C GLY A 221 -19.18 -3.38 7.22
N VAL A 222 -17.99 -2.99 6.75
CA VAL A 222 -17.55 -1.60 6.79
C VAL A 222 -18.33 -0.74 5.80
N LYS A 223 -18.37 0.56 6.08
CA LYS A 223 -19.01 1.56 5.23
C LYS A 223 -18.06 2.70 4.93
N VAL A 224 -18.25 3.31 3.77
CA VAL A 224 -17.64 4.58 3.38
C VAL A 224 -18.75 5.62 3.31
N VAL A 225 -18.63 6.68 4.10
CA VAL A 225 -19.64 7.75 4.17
C VAL A 225 -19.03 9.07 3.74
N LEU A 226 -19.72 9.78 2.85
CA LEU A 226 -19.45 11.18 2.52
C LEU A 226 -20.57 12.07 3.06
N MET A 227 -20.21 12.98 3.96
CA MET A 227 -21.05 14.11 4.38
C MET A 227 -20.70 15.32 3.52
N LYS A 228 -21.49 15.55 2.48
CA LYS A 228 -21.33 16.67 1.53
C LYS A 228 -22.10 17.88 2.02
N LEU A 229 -21.38 18.98 2.28
CA LEU A 229 -21.92 20.22 2.84
C LEU A 229 -21.98 21.29 1.76
N ALA A 230 -23.14 21.45 1.10
CA ALA A 230 -23.30 22.39 -0.01
C ALA A 230 -23.08 23.85 0.44
N GLY A 231 -22.25 24.58 -0.29
CA GLY A 231 -21.94 25.99 -0.04
C GLY A 231 -21.11 26.27 1.21
N LYS A 232 -20.65 25.25 1.95
CA LYS A 232 -19.75 25.44 3.08
C LYS A 232 -18.30 25.55 2.61
N ASP A 233 -17.60 26.46 3.23
CA ASP A 233 -16.17 26.68 3.07
C ASP A 233 -15.35 25.77 4.02
N HIS A 234 -14.10 26.07 4.25
CA HIS A 234 -13.11 25.30 5.01
C HIS A 234 -13.33 25.39 6.53
N PHE A 235 -14.33 24.69 7.07
CA PHE A 235 -14.70 24.68 8.49
C PHE A 235 -15.12 23.31 8.99
N ILE A 236 -15.03 23.13 10.32
CA ILE A 236 -15.80 22.11 11.05
C ILE A 236 -17.23 22.65 11.20
N SER A 237 -18.18 22.07 10.47
CA SER A 237 -19.55 22.56 10.44
C SER A 237 -20.36 22.03 11.65
N ASN A 238 -21.00 22.96 12.35
CA ASN A 238 -21.90 22.66 13.47
C ASN A 238 -23.24 23.35 13.22
N ASP A 239 -23.95 22.89 12.24
CA ASP A 239 -25.25 23.44 11.86
C ASP A 239 -26.37 22.87 12.76
N LYS A 240 -27.47 23.62 12.86
CA LYS A 240 -28.61 23.20 13.67
C LYS A 240 -29.11 21.82 13.22
N GLY A 241 -29.07 20.87 14.16
CA GLY A 241 -29.50 19.49 13.93
C GLY A 241 -28.40 18.54 13.40
N VAL A 242 -27.27 19.07 12.92
CA VAL A 242 -26.14 18.26 12.43
C VAL A 242 -24.84 18.83 12.96
N LEU A 243 -24.30 18.21 13.99
CA LEU A 243 -23.00 18.53 14.58
C LEU A 243 -21.97 17.53 14.07
N THR A 244 -20.86 18.01 13.53
CA THR A 244 -19.81 17.14 12.97
C THR A 244 -19.31 16.12 13.99
N GLY A 245 -19.08 16.53 15.24
CA GLY A 245 -18.65 15.62 16.32
C GLY A 245 -19.67 14.51 16.61
N ASP A 246 -20.98 14.84 16.65
CA ASP A 246 -22.05 13.87 16.86
C ASP A 246 -22.14 12.85 15.70
N GLU A 247 -22.00 13.30 14.46
CA GLU A 247 -22.03 12.40 13.29
C GLU A 247 -20.79 11.48 13.27
N ILE A 248 -19.62 12.00 13.64
CA ILE A 248 -18.40 11.20 13.80
C ILE A 248 -18.64 10.09 14.84
N TRP A 249 -19.15 10.45 16.01
CA TRP A 249 -19.42 9.46 17.07
C TRP A 249 -20.44 8.41 16.63
N LYS A 250 -21.56 8.84 16.04
CA LYS A 250 -22.60 7.91 15.54
C LYS A 250 -22.08 6.94 14.51
N PHE A 251 -21.16 7.36 13.66
CA PHE A 251 -20.52 6.49 12.71
C PHE A 251 -19.50 5.58 13.39
N CYS A 252 -18.54 6.15 14.11
CA CYS A 252 -17.40 5.42 14.66
C CYS A 252 -17.81 4.33 15.67
N LYS A 253 -18.79 4.61 16.54
CA LYS A 253 -19.24 3.66 17.56
C LYS A 253 -19.81 2.33 17.02
N GLN A 254 -20.07 2.25 15.72
CA GLN A 254 -20.54 1.02 15.06
C GLN A 254 -19.41 0.01 14.86
N TYR A 255 -18.15 0.43 15.04
CA TYR A 255 -16.99 -0.37 14.69
C TYR A 255 -16.10 -0.63 15.89
N SER A 256 -15.56 -1.85 15.91
CA SER A 256 -14.52 -2.27 16.83
C SER A 256 -13.52 -3.17 16.10
N ILE A 257 -12.31 -3.25 16.63
CA ILE A 257 -11.29 -4.21 16.19
C ILE A 257 -11.19 -5.29 17.26
N ASP A 258 -11.18 -6.53 16.86
CA ASP A 258 -10.85 -7.61 17.78
C ASP A 258 -9.34 -7.54 18.11
N MET A 259 -9.06 -7.04 19.32
CA MET A 259 -7.70 -6.92 19.84
C MET A 259 -7.25 -8.15 20.62
N SER A 260 -8.05 -9.20 20.70
CA SER A 260 -7.64 -10.47 21.29
C SER A 260 -6.74 -11.26 20.33
N ALA A 261 -7.01 -11.17 19.03
CA ALA A 261 -6.25 -11.87 18.02
C ALA A 261 -4.87 -11.19 17.76
N PRO A 262 -3.83 -11.97 17.44
CA PRO A 262 -2.55 -11.41 17.02
C PRO A 262 -2.67 -10.60 15.72
N SER A 263 -1.71 -9.74 15.48
CA SER A 263 -1.54 -9.06 14.18
C SER A 263 -0.68 -9.96 13.28
N VAL A 264 -1.06 -10.07 12.00
CA VAL A 264 -0.28 -10.80 10.99
C VAL A 264 -0.34 -10.04 9.66
N GLU A 265 0.82 -9.93 9.01
CA GLU A 265 1.00 -9.29 7.72
C GLU A 265 1.78 -10.22 6.79
N LEU A 266 1.30 -10.43 5.57
CA LEU A 266 2.03 -11.10 4.50
C LEU A 266 2.84 -10.05 3.73
N VAL A 267 4.16 -10.05 3.94
CA VAL A 267 5.11 -9.08 3.38
C VAL A 267 5.50 -9.49 1.96
N THR A 268 5.93 -10.75 1.80
CA THR A 268 6.30 -11.35 0.50
C THR A 268 5.44 -12.58 0.25
N PRO A 269 4.84 -12.74 -0.91
CA PRO A 269 4.75 -11.77 -2.01
C PRO A 269 4.01 -10.48 -1.60
N ALA A 270 4.40 -9.34 -2.18
CA ALA A 270 3.75 -8.06 -1.91
C ALA A 270 2.32 -8.04 -2.48
N ALA A 271 1.46 -7.13 -1.98
CA ALA A 271 0.04 -7.07 -2.35
C ALA A 271 -0.22 -6.88 -3.85
N ASN A 272 0.68 -6.20 -4.54
CA ASN A 272 0.64 -5.94 -5.97
C ASN A 272 1.40 -6.99 -6.81
N GLN A 273 2.17 -7.88 -6.18
CA GLN A 273 2.93 -8.92 -6.86
C GLN A 273 2.09 -10.20 -6.94
N ARG A 274 1.33 -10.34 -8.02
CA ARG A 274 0.35 -11.42 -8.17
C ARG A 274 0.75 -12.50 -9.17
N THR A 275 1.72 -12.23 -10.05
CA THR A 275 2.20 -13.19 -11.02
C THR A 275 3.69 -13.41 -10.84
N PHE A 276 4.10 -14.66 -10.77
CA PHE A 276 5.49 -15.10 -10.67
C PHE A 276 5.80 -15.94 -11.89
N LEU A 277 6.86 -15.53 -12.57
CA LEU A 277 7.30 -16.18 -13.80
C LEU A 277 8.48 -17.06 -13.45
N PHE A 278 8.51 -18.27 -13.97
CA PHE A 278 9.70 -19.09 -13.89
C PHE A 278 10.02 -19.74 -15.23
N ASN A 279 11.31 -19.99 -15.46
CA ASN A 279 11.78 -20.61 -16.67
C ASN A 279 11.46 -22.12 -16.66
N ALA A 280 10.77 -22.59 -17.68
CA ALA A 280 10.43 -24.01 -17.84
C ALA A 280 11.65 -24.96 -17.80
N GLY A 281 12.84 -24.46 -18.15
CA GLY A 281 14.10 -25.21 -18.07
C GLY A 281 14.65 -25.45 -16.68
N GLU A 282 14.17 -24.72 -15.66
CA GLU A 282 14.64 -24.82 -14.26
C GLU A 282 13.86 -25.84 -13.41
N GLY A 283 12.88 -26.51 -13.96
CA GLY A 283 12.07 -27.52 -13.26
C GLY A 283 10.79 -26.92 -12.65
N LYS A 284 10.58 -27.08 -11.35
CA LYS A 284 9.40 -26.56 -10.67
C LYS A 284 9.69 -25.21 -10.01
N ALA A 285 8.67 -24.34 -10.01
CA ALA A 285 8.76 -23.01 -9.44
C ALA A 285 8.99 -23.04 -7.92
N LYS A 286 9.66 -21.99 -7.45
CA LYS A 286 9.82 -21.67 -6.03
C LYS A 286 9.21 -20.30 -5.77
N LEU A 287 8.63 -20.14 -4.58
CA LEU A 287 8.04 -18.88 -4.15
C LEU A 287 8.54 -18.56 -2.75
N ASP A 288 9.24 -17.43 -2.61
CA ASP A 288 9.64 -16.93 -1.32
C ASP A 288 8.44 -16.25 -0.64
N VAL A 289 8.26 -16.54 0.65
CA VAL A 289 7.16 -16.03 1.46
C VAL A 289 7.75 -15.46 2.74
N ALA A 290 7.39 -14.22 3.06
CA ALA A 290 7.77 -13.57 4.31
C ALA A 290 6.57 -12.94 4.99
N ALA A 291 6.51 -13.04 6.31
CA ALA A 291 5.45 -12.48 7.13
C ALA A 291 6.01 -11.73 8.35
N LYS A 292 5.20 -10.81 8.87
CA LYS A 292 5.37 -10.22 10.20
C LYS A 292 4.20 -10.62 11.06
N ALA A 293 4.45 -10.91 12.33
CA ALA A 293 3.41 -11.17 13.30
C ALA A 293 3.78 -10.55 14.65
N SER A 294 2.77 -10.06 15.37
CA SER A 294 2.91 -9.58 16.74
C SER A 294 1.68 -9.94 17.56
N ALA A 295 1.88 -10.35 18.80
CA ALA A 295 0.78 -10.59 19.72
C ALA A 295 0.25 -9.28 20.29
N ASN A 296 -1.07 -9.17 20.44
CA ASN A 296 -1.70 -8.07 21.16
C ASN A 296 -1.74 -8.35 22.67
N LYS A 297 -1.68 -9.65 23.05
CA LYS A 297 -1.50 -10.13 24.42
C LYS A 297 -0.54 -11.31 24.41
N GLY A 298 0.27 -11.45 25.46
CA GLY A 298 1.27 -12.52 25.54
C GLY A 298 2.34 -12.39 24.45
N GLU A 299 2.73 -13.52 23.87
CA GLU A 299 3.75 -13.62 22.83
C GLU A 299 3.21 -14.39 21.63
N ILE A 300 3.85 -14.28 20.47
CA ILE A 300 3.55 -15.15 19.33
C ILE A 300 4.04 -16.56 19.68
N LYS A 301 3.12 -17.50 19.68
CA LYS A 301 3.38 -18.93 19.89
C LYS A 301 3.88 -19.60 18.62
N ALA A 302 3.25 -19.29 17.50
CA ALA A 302 3.59 -19.87 16.20
C ALA A 302 3.07 -19.03 15.03
N VAL A 303 3.80 -19.09 13.92
CA VAL A 303 3.34 -18.59 12.61
C VAL A 303 3.47 -19.72 11.61
N SER A 304 2.36 -20.09 11.00
CA SER A 304 2.26 -21.22 10.06
C SER A 304 1.99 -20.71 8.65
N LEU A 305 2.69 -21.29 7.68
CA LEU A 305 2.46 -21.06 6.26
C LEU A 305 1.68 -22.22 5.65
N TYR A 306 0.64 -21.89 4.91
CA TYR A 306 -0.13 -22.82 4.08
C TYR A 306 -0.02 -22.42 2.61
N ALA A 307 0.03 -23.39 1.72
CA ALA A 307 -0.09 -23.23 0.27
C ALA A 307 -1.19 -24.16 -0.23
N ASN A 308 -2.25 -23.60 -0.84
CA ASN A 308 -3.44 -24.33 -1.27
C ASN A 308 -4.02 -25.22 -0.14
N ASP A 309 -4.22 -24.66 1.03
CA ASP A 309 -4.71 -25.30 2.26
C ASP A 309 -3.80 -26.42 2.84
N VAL A 310 -2.61 -26.62 2.29
CA VAL A 310 -1.63 -27.58 2.78
C VAL A 310 -0.60 -26.87 3.64
N LEU A 311 -0.40 -27.33 4.89
CA LEU A 311 0.64 -26.80 5.76
C LEU A 311 2.03 -27.04 5.12
N VAL A 312 2.76 -25.96 4.90
CA VAL A 312 4.13 -26.00 4.40
C VAL A 312 5.12 -26.13 5.56
N ASP A 313 5.02 -25.21 6.53
CA ASP A 313 5.90 -25.19 7.69
C ASP A 313 5.31 -24.27 8.79
N THR A 314 5.84 -24.41 10.03
CA THR A 314 5.48 -23.59 11.18
C THR A 314 6.75 -23.10 11.88
N LYS A 315 6.84 -21.79 12.13
CA LYS A 315 7.94 -21.17 12.88
C LYS A 315 7.44 -20.61 14.21
N THR A 316 8.25 -20.81 15.26
CA THR A 316 7.95 -20.33 16.62
C THR A 316 8.70 -19.05 16.99
N ALA A 317 9.58 -18.56 16.12
CA ALA A 317 10.32 -17.31 16.29
C ALA A 317 10.59 -16.65 14.93
N ALA A 318 10.68 -15.33 14.93
CA ALA A 318 11.12 -14.54 13.76
C ALA A 318 12.59 -14.83 13.40
N PRO A 319 12.99 -14.68 12.13
CA PRO A 319 12.17 -14.20 11.01
C PRO A 319 11.20 -15.27 10.50
N TYR A 320 9.98 -14.82 10.11
CA TYR A 320 8.96 -15.69 9.53
C TYR A 320 9.10 -15.66 8.01
N GLU A 321 10.07 -16.42 7.49
CA GLU A 321 10.42 -16.49 6.08
C GLU A 321 10.47 -17.94 5.62
N TRP A 322 9.95 -18.23 4.44
CA TRP A 322 9.88 -19.57 3.86
C TRP A 322 10.15 -19.52 2.36
N THR A 323 10.54 -20.64 1.79
CA THR A 323 10.51 -20.89 0.35
C THR A 323 9.56 -22.06 0.09
N VAL A 324 8.45 -21.80 -0.60
CA VAL A 324 7.54 -22.84 -1.07
C VAL A 324 8.14 -23.45 -2.32
N GLU A 325 8.48 -24.72 -2.28
CA GLU A 325 9.14 -25.41 -3.39
C GLU A 325 8.15 -26.25 -4.20
N ASN A 326 8.58 -26.67 -5.38
CA ASN A 326 7.86 -27.61 -6.23
C ASN A 326 6.48 -27.12 -6.71
N LEU A 327 6.30 -25.83 -6.83
CA LEU A 327 5.06 -25.25 -7.34
C LEU A 327 4.86 -25.57 -8.81
N ALA A 328 3.64 -25.99 -9.17
CA ALA A 328 3.22 -26.13 -10.55
C ALA A 328 2.71 -24.76 -11.06
N ALA A 329 2.71 -24.59 -12.40
CA ALA A 329 2.03 -23.47 -13.03
C ALA A 329 0.53 -23.47 -12.66
N GLY A 330 -0.02 -22.27 -12.40
CA GLY A 330 -1.39 -22.08 -11.98
C GLY A 330 -1.51 -21.18 -10.74
N THR A 331 -2.72 -21.03 -10.24
CA THR A 331 -2.99 -20.22 -9.04
C THR A 331 -2.58 -20.97 -7.78
N VAL A 332 -1.86 -20.29 -6.92
CA VAL A 332 -1.48 -20.75 -5.57
C VAL A 332 -2.09 -19.81 -4.55
N ASP A 333 -2.80 -20.36 -3.56
CA ASP A 333 -3.31 -19.61 -2.42
C ASP A 333 -2.29 -19.73 -1.28
N ILE A 334 -1.73 -18.60 -0.87
CA ILE A 334 -0.79 -18.50 0.23
C ILE A 334 -1.54 -17.96 1.44
N GLU A 335 -1.57 -18.70 2.53
CA GLU A 335 -2.14 -18.27 3.80
C GLU A 335 -1.09 -18.32 4.92
N ILE A 336 -1.01 -17.25 5.68
CA ILE A 336 -0.23 -17.18 6.92
C ILE A 336 -1.19 -17.13 8.10
N VAL A 337 -0.99 -18.01 9.07
CA VAL A 337 -1.77 -18.06 10.31
C VAL A 337 -0.84 -17.79 11.48
N ALA A 338 -1.05 -16.70 12.22
CA ALA A 338 -0.38 -16.43 13.49
C ALA A 338 -1.26 -16.91 14.66
N GLU A 339 -0.65 -17.55 15.64
CA GLU A 339 -1.25 -17.99 16.91
C GLU A 339 -0.45 -17.39 18.06
N ASP A 340 -1.13 -16.77 19.05
CA ASP A 340 -0.51 -16.28 20.27
C ASP A 340 -0.52 -17.35 21.40
N THR A 341 0.14 -17.04 22.51
CA THR A 341 0.23 -17.95 23.67
C THR A 341 -1.10 -18.14 24.40
N GLU A 342 -2.09 -17.28 24.15
CA GLU A 342 -3.46 -17.42 24.68
C GLU A 342 -4.37 -18.26 23.77
N GLY A 343 -3.86 -18.70 22.59
CA GLY A 343 -4.57 -19.53 21.63
C GLY A 343 -5.42 -18.74 20.63
N ASN A 344 -5.34 -17.39 20.64
CA ASN A 344 -6.02 -16.60 19.63
C ASN A 344 -5.28 -16.72 18.29
N LYS A 345 -6.02 -16.70 17.18
CA LYS A 345 -5.50 -16.85 15.83
C LYS A 345 -5.95 -15.73 14.91
N LYS A 346 -5.08 -15.36 14.00
CA LYS A 346 -5.38 -14.47 12.88
C LYS A 346 -4.69 -14.99 11.64
N SER A 347 -5.40 -14.93 10.51
CA SER A 347 -4.79 -15.28 9.22
C SER A 347 -4.86 -14.13 8.22
N VAL A 348 -3.97 -14.19 7.23
CA VAL A 348 -3.96 -13.35 6.03
C VAL A 348 -3.64 -14.25 4.84
N SER A 349 -4.37 -14.08 3.74
CA SER A 349 -4.15 -14.87 2.53
C SER A 349 -3.91 -14.01 1.30
N ARG A 350 -3.26 -14.61 0.30
CA ARG A 350 -3.02 -14.00 -1.01
C ARG A 350 -2.94 -15.04 -2.10
N LYS A 351 -3.71 -14.83 -3.17
CA LYS A 351 -3.63 -15.64 -4.39
C LYS A 351 -2.55 -15.06 -5.31
N VAL A 352 -1.63 -15.92 -5.71
CA VAL A 352 -0.60 -15.63 -6.69
C VAL A 352 -0.72 -16.59 -7.87
N ASN A 353 -0.31 -16.16 -9.05
CA ASN A 353 -0.30 -16.99 -10.24
C ASN A 353 1.15 -17.34 -10.60
N ILE A 354 1.42 -18.62 -10.79
CA ILE A 354 2.72 -19.13 -11.24
C ILE A 354 2.59 -19.42 -12.73
N GLU A 355 3.36 -18.74 -13.53
CA GLU A 355 3.38 -18.92 -14.98
C GLU A 355 4.73 -19.45 -15.44
N THR A 356 4.71 -20.46 -16.31
CA THR A 356 5.88 -20.96 -17.01
C THR A 356 6.02 -20.19 -18.30
N VAL A 357 7.13 -19.51 -18.48
CA VAL A 357 7.37 -18.67 -19.67
C VAL A 357 8.79 -18.82 -20.17
N ASP A 358 9.00 -18.48 -21.44
CA ASP A 358 10.33 -18.23 -21.98
C ASP A 358 10.88 -16.87 -21.47
N GLU A 359 10.06 -16.05 -20.84
CA GLU A 359 10.43 -14.83 -20.14
C GLU A 359 10.75 -15.13 -18.69
N VAL A 360 11.93 -14.76 -18.21
CA VAL A 360 12.42 -15.03 -16.84
C VAL A 360 11.86 -14.02 -15.86
N LEU A 361 11.56 -12.81 -16.32
CA LEU A 361 10.96 -11.74 -15.54
C LEU A 361 10.05 -10.91 -16.43
N ARG A 362 8.81 -10.84 -16.06
CA ARG A 362 7.86 -9.89 -16.60
C ARG A 362 7.46 -8.96 -15.49
N LEU A 363 7.76 -7.70 -15.65
CA LEU A 363 7.40 -6.67 -14.67
C LEU A 363 5.98 -6.16 -14.97
N ASP A 364 5.00 -7.05 -14.77
CA ASP A 364 3.58 -6.71 -14.78
C ASP A 364 3.21 -6.14 -13.43
N TYR A 365 3.07 -4.84 -13.39
CA TYR A 365 2.63 -4.16 -12.19
C TYR A 365 1.13 -3.90 -12.24
N ASP A 366 0.46 -4.11 -11.10
CA ASP A 366 -0.85 -3.52 -10.90
C ASP A 366 -0.68 -2.00 -10.67
N PHE A 367 -0.54 -1.27 -11.73
CA PHE A 367 -0.33 0.17 -11.74
C PHE A 367 -1.57 0.99 -11.34
N GLN A 368 -2.54 0.39 -10.67
CA GLN A 368 -3.77 1.09 -10.28
C GLN A 368 -3.56 2.12 -9.18
N GLN A 369 -2.41 2.13 -8.53
CA GLN A 369 -2.06 3.11 -7.50
C GLN A 369 -0.95 4.04 -8.01
N GLU A 370 -1.33 5.23 -8.45
CA GLU A 370 -0.38 6.30 -8.74
C GLU A 370 0.51 6.59 -7.53
N GLY A 371 1.81 6.67 -7.76
CA GLY A 371 2.78 6.95 -6.69
C GLY A 371 3.23 5.75 -5.87
N TYR A 372 2.82 4.55 -6.19
CA TYR A 372 3.25 3.33 -5.52
C TYR A 372 4.47 2.70 -6.22
N MET A 373 5.52 2.36 -5.44
CA MET A 373 6.66 1.61 -5.95
C MET A 373 6.41 0.12 -5.81
N PRO A 374 6.52 -0.64 -6.90
CA PRO A 374 6.40 -2.09 -6.83
C PRO A 374 7.48 -2.71 -5.94
N ALA A 375 7.17 -3.88 -5.37
CA ALA A 375 8.13 -4.62 -4.57
C ALA A 375 9.41 -4.92 -5.36
N GLY A 376 10.55 -4.75 -4.71
CA GLY A 376 11.85 -4.95 -5.32
C GLY A 376 12.42 -3.73 -6.04
N TRP A 377 11.66 -2.66 -6.18
CA TRP A 377 12.16 -1.40 -6.73
C TRP A 377 12.48 -0.40 -5.62
N SER A 378 13.52 0.35 -5.80
CA SER A 378 13.96 1.42 -4.91
C SER A 378 14.47 2.62 -5.70
N SER A 379 14.57 3.78 -5.08
CA SER A 379 15.16 4.98 -5.64
C SER A 379 16.44 5.39 -4.89
N TRP A 380 17.25 6.20 -5.50
CA TRP A 380 18.58 6.61 -5.03
C TRP A 380 18.62 7.17 -3.61
N ASP A 381 17.63 7.94 -3.21
CA ASP A 381 17.66 8.65 -1.94
C ASP A 381 17.40 7.75 -0.72
N GLY A 382 17.26 6.43 -0.92
CA GLY A 382 17.08 5.46 0.17
C GLY A 382 15.85 5.69 1.04
N ASP A 383 15.14 6.80 0.80
CA ASP A 383 13.85 7.04 1.37
C ASP A 383 12.82 6.19 0.62
N GLU A 384 11.97 5.51 1.38
CA GLU A 384 10.71 5.01 0.85
C GLU A 384 10.15 6.10 -0.06
N LEU A 385 9.99 5.77 -1.33
CA LEU A 385 9.43 6.65 -2.33
C LEU A 385 8.94 7.98 -1.76
N ARG A 386 9.70 9.00 -1.98
CA ARG A 386 9.16 10.34 -1.81
C ARG A 386 8.14 10.55 -2.91
N HIS A 387 6.92 10.19 -2.59
CA HIS A 387 5.76 10.67 -3.31
C HIS A 387 5.91 12.17 -3.35
N GLY A 388 6.34 12.69 -4.49
CA GLY A 388 6.44 14.12 -4.61
C GLY A 388 5.08 14.71 -4.31
N PRO A 389 4.93 15.51 -3.25
CA PRO A 389 3.66 16.15 -3.01
C PRO A 389 3.42 17.14 -4.12
N SER A 390 2.17 17.24 -4.52
CA SER A 390 1.57 18.43 -5.08
C SER A 390 2.47 19.22 -6.03
N GLY A 391 2.36 18.97 -7.30
CA GLY A 391 2.77 19.89 -8.36
C GLY A 391 4.26 20.26 -8.44
N GLY A 392 5.05 19.93 -7.45
CA GLY A 392 6.48 20.05 -7.46
C GLY A 392 7.07 18.73 -7.99
N TYR A 393 7.82 18.81 -9.05
CA TYR A 393 8.67 17.72 -9.48
C TYR A 393 9.61 17.36 -8.34
N GLY A 394 9.20 16.43 -7.47
CA GLY A 394 9.98 15.98 -6.32
C GLY A 394 11.32 15.38 -6.78
N LEU A 395 12.28 15.34 -5.88
CA LEU A 395 13.44 14.45 -5.99
C LEU A 395 12.93 13.02 -6.02
N GLY A 396 13.58 12.14 -6.80
CA GLY A 396 13.30 10.72 -6.80
C GLY A 396 12.43 10.23 -7.95
N SER A 397 12.16 8.96 -7.91
CA SER A 397 11.43 8.20 -8.94
C SER A 397 10.00 7.95 -8.49
N ARG A 398 9.06 7.87 -9.41
CA ARG A 398 7.65 7.60 -9.10
C ARG A 398 6.97 6.84 -10.23
N LEU A 399 5.92 6.12 -9.88
CA LEU A 399 4.97 5.62 -10.86
C LEU A 399 4.07 6.77 -11.32
N PHE A 400 3.80 6.78 -12.59
CA PHE A 400 3.03 7.82 -13.25
C PHE A 400 2.00 7.22 -14.19
N LYS A 401 0.72 7.52 -13.96
CA LYS A 401 -0.34 7.10 -14.88
C LYS A 401 -0.42 8.06 -16.06
N MET A 402 -0.34 7.51 -17.25
CA MET A 402 -0.47 8.23 -18.50
C MET A 402 -1.91 8.08 -19.01
N THR A 403 -2.64 9.18 -19.12
CA THR A 403 -4.01 9.18 -19.65
C THR A 403 -4.04 9.86 -21.04
N GLY A 404 -4.77 9.28 -21.98
CA GLY A 404 -5.01 9.84 -23.31
C GLY A 404 -4.74 8.88 -24.47
N ALA A 405 -5.47 9.03 -25.56
CA ALA A 405 -5.33 8.23 -26.77
C ALA A 405 -3.99 8.51 -27.46
N LYS A 406 -3.21 7.51 -27.77
CA LYS A 406 -1.90 7.51 -28.43
C LYS A 406 -0.69 7.34 -27.53
N ARG A 407 -0.77 6.45 -26.55
CA ARG A 407 0.35 6.11 -25.71
C ARG A 407 0.60 4.61 -25.79
N ASP A 408 1.87 4.22 -25.81
CA ASP A 408 2.25 2.79 -25.88
C ASP A 408 2.02 2.08 -24.54
N PHE A 409 1.80 2.85 -23.44
CA PHE A 409 1.47 2.34 -22.12
C PHE A 409 0.69 3.36 -21.27
N ASP A 410 -0.06 2.86 -20.32
CA ASP A 410 -0.87 3.68 -19.40
C ASP A 410 -0.11 4.11 -18.15
N MET A 411 0.95 3.42 -17.78
CA MET A 411 1.74 3.61 -16.56
C MET A 411 3.22 3.45 -16.85
N GLY A 412 4.04 4.19 -16.12
CA GLY A 412 5.48 4.10 -16.24
C GLY A 412 6.23 4.65 -15.03
N PHE A 413 7.52 4.39 -14.97
CA PHE A 413 8.42 5.04 -14.02
C PHE A 413 8.85 6.40 -14.55
N TYR A 414 8.89 7.37 -13.64
CA TYR A 414 9.50 8.66 -13.89
C TYR A 414 10.64 8.89 -12.90
N GLY A 415 11.82 9.22 -13.42
CA GLY A 415 12.97 9.61 -12.63
C GLY A 415 13.56 10.92 -13.14
N ARG A 416 14.15 11.72 -12.25
CA ARG A 416 14.78 13.00 -12.60
C ARG A 416 15.99 13.30 -11.74
N ASN A 417 17.13 13.53 -12.40
CA ASN A 417 18.32 14.04 -11.74
C ASN A 417 18.20 15.56 -11.51
N LYS A 418 18.12 15.97 -10.25
CA LYS A 418 18.01 17.38 -9.89
C LYS A 418 19.33 17.99 -9.42
N THR A 419 20.21 17.18 -8.88
CA THR A 419 21.46 17.68 -8.26
C THR A 419 22.62 17.69 -9.22
N GLY A 420 22.51 17.04 -10.37
CA GLY A 420 23.62 16.83 -11.31
C GLY A 420 24.62 15.77 -10.85
N LYS A 421 24.35 15.07 -9.74
CA LYS A 421 25.19 13.96 -9.27
C LYS A 421 24.81 12.69 -9.99
N GLU A 422 25.79 11.86 -10.26
CA GLU A 422 25.55 10.52 -10.77
C GLU A 422 24.67 9.76 -9.78
N GLY A 423 23.63 9.12 -10.29
CA GLY A 423 22.69 8.31 -9.51
C GLY A 423 21.49 9.07 -8.95
N ASP A 424 21.46 10.39 -8.96
CA ASP A 424 20.25 11.13 -8.55
C ASP A 424 19.10 10.87 -9.53
N GLY A 425 17.93 10.50 -8.98
CA GLY A 425 16.75 10.16 -9.77
C GLY A 425 16.77 8.78 -10.41
N TRP A 426 17.76 7.93 -10.09
CA TRP A 426 17.82 6.56 -10.59
C TRP A 426 16.73 5.66 -9.97
N VAL A 427 16.45 4.58 -10.67
CA VAL A 427 15.58 3.50 -10.22
C VAL A 427 16.38 2.21 -10.18
N ARG A 428 16.26 1.48 -9.10
CA ARG A 428 16.89 0.17 -8.93
C ARG A 428 15.83 -0.91 -8.75
N PHE A 429 15.99 -2.01 -9.44
CA PHE A 429 15.28 -3.26 -9.17
C PHE A 429 16.20 -4.27 -8.51
N GLY A 430 15.78 -4.76 -7.36
CA GLY A 430 16.55 -5.69 -6.54
C GLY A 430 17.61 -5.01 -5.67
N ASP A 431 18.06 -5.72 -4.67
CA ASP A 431 19.23 -5.39 -3.86
C ASP A 431 19.97 -6.67 -3.47
N ALA A 432 21.19 -6.54 -2.92
CA ALA A 432 22.03 -7.68 -2.56
C ALA A 432 21.45 -8.50 -1.39
N GLU A 433 20.60 -7.90 -0.56
CA GLU A 433 20.12 -8.45 0.70
C GLU A 433 18.67 -8.93 0.62
N SER A 434 17.86 -8.40 -0.30
CA SER A 434 16.45 -8.73 -0.41
C SER A 434 16.18 -9.96 -1.28
N SER A 435 15.13 -10.69 -0.93
CA SER A 435 14.57 -11.76 -1.76
C SER A 435 13.99 -11.25 -3.11
N ALA A 436 13.96 -9.95 -3.30
CA ALA A 436 13.40 -9.30 -4.47
C ALA A 436 14.36 -9.23 -5.67
N ALA A 437 15.66 -9.50 -5.48
CA ALA A 437 16.58 -9.64 -6.59
C ALA A 437 16.23 -10.88 -7.41
N VAL A 438 16.18 -10.74 -8.74
CA VAL A 438 15.84 -11.85 -9.65
C VAL A 438 16.96 -12.86 -9.64
N PHE A 439 16.66 -14.09 -9.23
CA PHE A 439 17.57 -15.20 -9.38
C PHE A 439 17.43 -15.74 -10.81
N ILE A 440 18.52 -15.68 -11.57
CA ILE A 440 18.56 -16.06 -12.97
C ILE A 440 19.56 -17.20 -13.16
N GLY A 441 19.14 -18.24 -13.88
CA GLY A 441 19.98 -19.39 -14.25
C GLY A 441 21.05 -19.02 -15.28
N LYS A 442 21.95 -19.95 -15.57
CA LYS A 442 22.94 -19.80 -16.66
C LYS A 442 22.24 -19.67 -18.00
N GLY A 443 22.62 -18.65 -18.80
CA GLY A 443 22.04 -18.46 -20.13
C GLY A 443 22.35 -17.08 -20.71
N ASN A 444 21.84 -16.85 -21.93
CA ASN A 444 21.86 -15.55 -22.57
C ASN A 444 20.47 -14.90 -22.41
N TYR A 445 20.45 -13.64 -22.05
CA TYR A 445 19.24 -12.91 -21.71
C TYR A 445 19.19 -11.56 -22.41
N GLU A 446 18.01 -11.00 -22.48
CA GLU A 446 17.77 -9.61 -22.89
C GLU A 446 16.90 -8.92 -21.83
N PHE A 447 17.36 -7.77 -21.32
CA PHE A 447 16.49 -6.84 -20.61
C PHE A 447 15.84 -5.91 -21.65
N ASN A 448 14.52 -5.82 -21.62
CA ASN A 448 13.73 -5.03 -22.54
C ASN A 448 12.93 -3.98 -21.81
N THR A 449 12.85 -2.76 -22.35
CA THR A 449 11.97 -1.69 -21.85
C THR A 449 11.64 -0.69 -22.95
N LEU A 450 10.55 0.05 -22.78
CA LEU A 450 10.29 1.30 -23.52
C LEU A 450 10.84 2.47 -22.72
N ALA A 451 11.59 3.36 -23.39
CA ALA A 451 12.19 4.52 -22.77
C ALA A 451 11.88 5.83 -23.52
N ALA A 452 11.64 6.89 -22.75
CA ALA A 452 11.48 8.25 -23.24
C ALA A 452 12.05 9.25 -22.23
N ASN A 453 12.29 10.48 -22.65
CA ASN A 453 12.49 11.60 -21.73
C ASN A 453 11.16 12.31 -21.44
N TRP A 454 11.06 13.00 -20.32
CA TRP A 454 9.87 13.77 -19.98
C TRP A 454 9.96 15.21 -20.51
N SER A 455 10.94 15.95 -20.06
CA SER A 455 11.09 17.36 -20.42
C SER A 455 12.49 17.74 -20.88
N ASN A 456 13.50 16.98 -20.52
CA ASN A 456 14.89 17.23 -20.87
C ASN A 456 15.45 16.02 -21.62
N ASP A 457 15.85 16.25 -22.86
CA ASP A 457 16.48 15.22 -23.67
C ASP A 457 17.85 14.86 -23.07
N GLY A 458 18.15 13.60 -22.99
CA GLY A 458 19.43 13.12 -22.49
C GLY A 458 19.51 11.60 -22.45
N PRO A 459 20.72 11.07 -22.29
CA PRO A 459 20.92 9.63 -22.19
C PRO A 459 20.37 9.07 -20.90
N ILE A 460 19.96 7.81 -20.96
CA ILE A 460 19.61 6.96 -19.81
C ILE A 460 20.61 5.83 -19.78
N ILE A 461 21.19 5.57 -18.62
CA ILE A 461 22.15 4.48 -18.41
C ILE A 461 21.37 3.30 -17.84
N PHE A 462 21.50 2.17 -18.48
CA PHE A 462 20.92 0.89 -18.05
C PHE A 462 22.06 -0.05 -17.66
N ARG A 463 22.03 -0.59 -16.44
CA ARG A 463 23.03 -1.54 -15.94
C ARG A 463 22.34 -2.80 -15.43
N VAL A 464 22.92 -3.94 -15.77
CA VAL A 464 22.62 -5.23 -15.12
C VAL A 464 23.85 -5.57 -14.27
N LEU A 465 23.63 -5.78 -12.99
CA LEU A 465 24.69 -6.00 -12.00
C LEU A 465 24.52 -7.39 -11.36
N ASP A 466 25.64 -8.01 -10.99
CA ASP A 466 25.63 -9.16 -10.09
C ASP A 466 25.36 -8.66 -8.65
N ALA A 467 24.28 -9.14 -8.04
CA ALA A 467 23.89 -8.73 -6.69
C ALA A 467 24.86 -9.21 -5.60
N GLY A 468 25.65 -10.25 -5.86
CA GLY A 468 26.57 -10.81 -4.88
C GLY A 468 27.85 -10.01 -4.70
N ASN A 469 28.33 -9.34 -5.75
CA ASN A 469 29.61 -8.63 -5.74
C ASN A 469 29.56 -7.20 -6.32
N GLY A 470 28.40 -6.81 -6.90
CA GLY A 470 28.21 -5.49 -7.50
C GLY A 470 28.85 -5.32 -8.89
N ASP A 471 29.39 -6.37 -9.48
CA ASP A 471 30.01 -6.31 -10.81
C ASP A 471 28.98 -5.99 -11.88
N VAL A 472 29.36 -5.11 -12.82
CA VAL A 472 28.55 -4.80 -14.01
C VAL A 472 28.61 -5.98 -14.99
N ILE A 473 27.48 -6.66 -15.18
CA ILE A 473 27.32 -7.73 -16.17
C ILE A 473 27.11 -7.15 -17.56
N ALA A 474 26.27 -6.12 -17.66
CA ALA A 474 26.04 -5.38 -18.90
C ALA A 474 25.69 -3.92 -18.60
N GLU A 475 26.09 -3.03 -19.50
CA GLU A 475 25.74 -1.61 -19.46
C GLU A 475 25.43 -1.12 -20.87
N GLN A 476 24.41 -0.31 -20.99
CA GLN A 476 24.08 0.39 -22.23
C GLN A 476 23.60 1.81 -21.93
N ILE A 477 24.06 2.75 -22.73
CA ILE A 477 23.63 4.15 -22.67
C ILE A 477 22.72 4.40 -23.87
N VAL A 478 21.50 4.81 -23.62
CA VAL A 478 20.49 5.07 -24.65
C VAL A 478 19.98 6.49 -24.53
N THR A 479 20.01 7.23 -25.63
CA THR A 479 19.32 8.53 -25.73
C THR A 479 17.95 8.29 -26.37
N PRO A 480 16.84 8.43 -25.61
CA PRO A 480 15.51 8.23 -26.17
C PRO A 480 15.21 9.24 -27.29
N THR A 481 14.48 8.79 -28.28
CA THR A 481 14.06 9.64 -29.41
C THR A 481 12.75 10.39 -29.14
N CYS A 482 12.10 10.10 -28.04
CA CYS A 482 10.83 10.69 -27.63
C CYS A 482 10.96 11.51 -26.35
N ASN A 483 10.45 12.74 -26.40
CA ASN A 483 10.29 13.60 -25.22
C ASN A 483 8.79 13.94 -25.10
N ILE A 484 8.15 13.53 -24.00
CA ILE A 484 6.69 13.60 -23.84
C ILE A 484 6.21 14.81 -23.07
N GLY A 485 7.07 15.47 -22.27
CA GLY A 485 6.64 16.56 -21.39
C GLY A 485 6.47 17.90 -22.10
N ASN A 486 7.29 18.16 -23.13
CA ASN A 486 7.36 19.45 -23.83
C ASN A 486 6.66 19.46 -25.20
N LYS A 487 6.06 18.38 -25.62
CA LYS A 487 5.45 18.29 -26.95
C LYS A 487 3.93 18.16 -26.87
N ALA A 488 3.26 18.93 -27.71
CA ALA A 488 1.80 18.93 -27.82
C ALA A 488 1.19 17.55 -28.15
N SER A 489 2.01 16.59 -28.57
CA SER A 489 1.56 15.25 -28.88
C SER A 489 1.43 14.34 -27.66
N ASN A 490 2.13 14.62 -26.55
CA ASN A 490 2.15 13.77 -25.34
C ASN A 490 2.07 12.27 -25.66
N SER A 491 2.79 11.85 -26.68
CA SER A 491 2.67 10.51 -27.25
C SER A 491 3.96 9.75 -27.02
N PHE A 492 3.86 8.56 -26.46
CA PHE A 492 4.94 7.58 -26.44
C PHE A 492 5.14 6.88 -27.78
N SER A 493 4.35 7.20 -28.78
CA SER A 493 4.60 6.72 -30.14
C SER A 493 5.93 7.26 -30.61
N GLY A 494 6.91 6.39 -30.81
CA GLY A 494 8.28 6.74 -31.06
C GLY A 494 9.20 6.65 -29.85
N SER A 495 8.73 6.14 -28.69
CA SER A 495 9.59 5.76 -27.58
C SER A 495 10.66 4.79 -28.05
N SER A 496 11.87 4.92 -27.50
CA SER A 496 12.94 4.00 -27.82
C SER A 496 12.67 2.63 -27.20
N HIS A 497 12.64 1.61 -28.01
CA HIS A 497 12.69 0.23 -27.53
C HIS A 497 14.14 -0.09 -27.18
N VAL A 498 14.39 -0.27 -25.89
CA VAL A 498 15.72 -0.59 -25.36
C VAL A 498 15.82 -2.08 -25.16
N VAL A 499 16.85 -2.70 -25.74
CA VAL A 499 17.18 -4.11 -25.61
C VAL A 499 18.62 -4.23 -25.17
N ILE A 500 18.86 -4.80 -23.99
CA ILE A 500 20.19 -4.97 -23.42
C ILE A 500 20.49 -6.46 -23.32
N PRO A 501 21.30 -7.02 -24.22
CA PRO A 501 21.73 -8.40 -24.13
C PRO A 501 22.77 -8.58 -23.02
N PHE A 502 22.66 -9.68 -22.27
CA PHE A 502 23.65 -10.05 -21.26
C PHE A 502 23.72 -11.57 -21.08
N THR A 503 24.84 -12.04 -20.54
CA THR A 503 25.10 -13.47 -20.35
C THR A 503 25.34 -13.78 -18.88
N ILE A 504 24.62 -14.74 -18.33
CA ILE A 504 24.83 -15.29 -17.00
C ILE A 504 25.62 -16.58 -17.10
N LYS A 505 26.81 -16.61 -16.53
CA LYS A 505 27.73 -17.76 -16.61
C LYS A 505 27.43 -18.84 -15.54
N ALA A 506 26.91 -18.43 -14.40
CA ALA A 506 26.47 -19.30 -13.30
C ALA A 506 25.20 -18.68 -12.66
N PRO A 507 24.29 -19.49 -12.09
CA PRO A 507 23.11 -18.96 -11.45
C PRO A 507 23.45 -17.87 -10.45
N THR A 508 22.87 -16.69 -10.61
CA THR A 508 23.13 -15.52 -9.78
C THR A 508 21.87 -14.68 -9.58
N ARG A 509 21.90 -13.81 -8.60
CA ARG A 509 20.91 -12.73 -8.45
C ARG A 509 21.37 -11.52 -9.22
N VAL A 510 20.48 -10.88 -9.94
CA VAL A 510 20.77 -9.66 -10.70
C VAL A 510 20.03 -8.47 -10.14
N ILE A 511 20.69 -7.33 -10.21
CA ILE A 511 20.16 -6.00 -9.95
C ILE A 511 20.10 -5.25 -11.27
N ILE A 512 19.06 -4.47 -11.49
CA ILE A 512 18.92 -3.59 -12.65
C ILE A 512 18.92 -2.15 -12.15
N ASP A 513 19.92 -1.38 -12.59
CA ASP A 513 19.98 0.06 -12.38
C ASP A 513 19.62 0.81 -13.65
N ILE A 514 18.74 1.79 -13.51
CA ILE A 514 18.34 2.68 -14.58
C ILE A 514 18.54 4.11 -14.10
N ILE A 515 19.47 4.81 -14.72
CA ILE A 515 20.00 6.08 -14.23
C ILE A 515 19.75 7.14 -15.29
N PRO A 516 18.99 8.22 -14.98
CA PRO A 516 18.83 9.32 -15.91
C PRO A 516 20.15 10.06 -16.13
N ASN A 517 20.21 10.82 -17.21
CA ASN A 517 21.38 11.64 -17.55
C ASN A 517 21.94 12.36 -16.33
N VAL A 518 23.25 12.30 -16.17
CA VAL A 518 24.02 12.98 -15.09
C VAL A 518 24.01 14.51 -15.20
N ALA A 519 23.55 15.08 -16.30
CA ALA A 519 23.35 16.53 -16.41
C ALA A 519 22.17 16.97 -15.52
N VAL A 520 22.30 18.18 -14.96
CA VAL A 520 21.23 18.77 -14.14
C VAL A 520 19.89 18.75 -14.88
N TYR A 521 18.87 18.20 -14.23
CA TYR A 521 17.52 18.01 -14.76
C TYR A 521 17.34 16.94 -15.86
N GLY A 522 18.32 16.05 -16.06
CA GLY A 522 18.09 14.84 -16.85
C GLY A 522 16.90 14.05 -16.28
N ASP A 523 16.01 13.56 -17.15
CA ASP A 523 14.84 12.80 -16.74
C ASP A 523 14.60 11.57 -17.63
N MET A 524 13.79 10.66 -17.13
CA MET A 524 13.42 9.44 -17.84
C MET A 524 11.98 9.03 -17.56
N MET A 525 11.39 8.36 -18.54
CA MET A 525 10.13 7.60 -18.43
C MET A 525 10.36 6.20 -18.98
N LEU A 526 9.89 5.20 -18.26
CA LEU A 526 10.12 3.79 -18.56
C LEU A 526 8.83 2.98 -18.44
N SER A 527 8.66 2.01 -19.31
CA SER A 527 7.52 1.07 -19.25
C SER A 527 7.86 -0.26 -19.90
N ASN A 528 6.96 -1.24 -19.73
CA ASN A 528 7.01 -2.56 -20.37
C ASN A 528 8.36 -3.27 -20.17
N MET A 529 8.82 -3.34 -18.93
CA MET A 529 10.10 -3.94 -18.59
C MET A 529 9.99 -5.47 -18.51
N SER A 530 10.93 -6.17 -19.12
CA SER A 530 11.03 -7.64 -19.01
C SER A 530 12.46 -8.12 -19.14
N ILE A 531 12.75 -9.29 -18.60
CA ILE A 531 13.97 -10.06 -18.87
C ILE A 531 13.55 -11.34 -19.58
N LYS A 532 14.10 -11.57 -20.76
CA LYS A 532 13.82 -12.73 -21.60
C LYS A 532 15.06 -13.60 -21.73
N LEU A 533 14.88 -14.92 -21.63
CA LEU A 533 15.90 -15.87 -22.05
C LEU A 533 15.96 -15.86 -23.59
N THR A 534 17.13 -15.59 -24.15
CA THR A 534 17.37 -15.74 -25.57
C THR A 534 17.86 -17.17 -25.84
N HIS A 535 17.22 -17.87 -26.78
CA HIS A 535 17.69 -19.19 -27.15
C HIS A 535 19.12 -19.11 -27.68
N ASP A 536 20.01 -19.84 -27.03
CA ASP A 536 21.36 -20.00 -27.54
C ASP A 536 21.31 -20.92 -28.77
N THR A 537 21.62 -20.37 -29.94
CA THR A 537 21.71 -21.16 -31.17
C THR A 537 22.75 -22.30 -31.09
N ALA A 538 23.64 -22.25 -30.07
CA ALA A 538 24.59 -23.32 -29.79
C ALA A 538 23.96 -24.54 -29.08
N ILE A 539 22.82 -24.38 -28.40
CA ILE A 539 22.09 -25.51 -27.80
C ILE A 539 21.28 -26.25 -28.87
N ASP A 540 20.79 -25.53 -29.87
CA ASP A 540 20.09 -26.16 -31.01
C ASP A 540 21.00 -27.09 -31.82
N ALA A 541 22.33 -26.93 -31.74
CA ALA A 541 23.31 -27.79 -32.40
C ALA A 541 23.61 -29.11 -31.63
N ILE A 542 23.17 -29.20 -30.34
CA ILE A 542 23.39 -30.39 -29.49
C ILE A 542 22.10 -31.21 -29.32
N LEU A 543 20.94 -30.64 -29.58
CA LEU A 543 19.71 -31.42 -29.68
C LEU A 543 19.76 -32.23 -30.95
N PRO A 544 19.60 -33.58 -30.91
CA PRO A 544 19.49 -34.35 -32.12
C PRO A 544 18.34 -33.75 -32.93
N THR A 545 18.63 -33.40 -34.18
CA THR A 545 17.62 -32.93 -35.14
C THR A 545 16.35 -33.74 -34.89
N PRO A 546 15.20 -33.14 -34.53
CA PRO A 546 13.99 -33.92 -34.34
C PRO A 546 13.81 -34.71 -35.64
N SER A 547 13.86 -36.04 -35.57
CA SER A 547 13.47 -36.87 -36.70
C SER A 547 12.13 -36.31 -37.14
N ALA A 548 12.05 -35.86 -38.40
CA ALA A 548 10.88 -35.16 -38.92
C ALA A 548 9.63 -35.90 -38.45
N ASP A 549 8.97 -35.37 -37.43
CA ASP A 549 7.73 -35.98 -36.94
C ASP A 549 6.67 -35.75 -38.00
N THR A 550 6.51 -36.76 -38.84
CA THR A 550 5.54 -36.75 -39.92
C THR A 550 4.12 -37.05 -39.46
N ARG A 551 3.89 -37.03 -38.12
CA ARG A 551 2.57 -37.31 -37.58
C ARG A 551 1.70 -36.05 -37.62
N TYR A 552 0.60 -36.17 -38.33
CA TYR A 552 -0.48 -35.19 -38.36
C TYR A 552 -1.67 -35.70 -37.56
N TYR A 553 -2.42 -34.82 -36.97
CA TYR A 553 -3.62 -35.12 -36.22
C TYR A 553 -4.78 -34.27 -36.75
N ASP A 554 -5.97 -34.85 -36.83
CA ASP A 554 -7.19 -34.08 -37.09
C ASP A 554 -7.59 -33.25 -35.88
N LEU A 555 -8.60 -32.41 -36.01
CA LEU A 555 -9.10 -31.56 -34.90
C LEU A 555 -9.68 -32.38 -33.73
N GLY A 556 -9.94 -33.65 -33.90
CA GLY A 556 -10.38 -34.58 -32.85
C GLY A 556 -9.20 -35.31 -32.18
N GLY A 557 -7.95 -34.97 -32.51
CA GLY A 557 -6.75 -35.59 -31.93
C GLY A 557 -6.42 -36.96 -32.50
N LYS A 558 -7.06 -37.43 -33.59
CA LYS A 558 -6.80 -38.71 -34.23
C LYS A 558 -5.66 -38.58 -35.25
N LYS A 559 -4.67 -39.46 -35.17
CA LYS A 559 -3.54 -39.51 -36.12
C LYS A 559 -4.05 -39.69 -37.56
N THR A 560 -3.56 -38.82 -38.46
CA THR A 560 -3.95 -38.83 -39.87
C THR A 560 -2.75 -38.59 -40.79
N THR A 561 -2.94 -38.68 -42.08
CA THR A 561 -1.95 -38.34 -43.09
C THR A 561 -2.36 -37.07 -43.81
N ALA A 562 -1.40 -36.18 -44.11
CA ALA A 562 -1.66 -34.86 -44.74
C ALA A 562 -2.07 -34.96 -46.24
N THR A 563 -2.83 -35.98 -46.62
CA THR A 563 -3.16 -36.28 -48.01
C THR A 563 -4.54 -35.76 -48.47
N HIS A 564 -5.37 -35.28 -47.56
CA HIS A 564 -6.73 -34.79 -47.86
C HIS A 564 -6.86 -33.28 -47.57
N LYS A 565 -7.76 -32.60 -48.26
CA LYS A 565 -8.11 -31.21 -47.92
C LYS A 565 -8.74 -31.17 -46.54
N GLY A 566 -8.18 -30.36 -45.64
CA GLY A 566 -8.69 -30.23 -44.27
C GLY A 566 -7.79 -29.41 -43.37
N VAL A 567 -8.13 -29.39 -42.08
CA VAL A 567 -7.36 -28.73 -41.03
C VAL A 567 -6.65 -29.78 -40.19
N TYR A 568 -5.36 -29.62 -40.01
CA TYR A 568 -4.50 -30.57 -39.30
C TYR A 568 -3.71 -29.86 -38.21
N ILE A 569 -3.32 -30.61 -37.20
CA ILE A 569 -2.37 -30.17 -36.17
C ILE A 569 -1.08 -30.95 -36.36
N HIS A 570 0.02 -30.23 -36.47
CA HIS A 570 1.36 -30.80 -36.54
C HIS A 570 2.26 -29.96 -35.62
N GLN A 571 2.99 -30.60 -34.70
CA GLN A 571 3.81 -29.93 -33.69
C GLN A 571 3.07 -28.79 -32.97
N GLY A 572 1.81 -29.02 -32.57
CA GLY A 572 0.97 -28.03 -31.87
C GLY A 572 0.46 -26.86 -32.73
N LYS A 573 0.83 -26.78 -34.02
CA LYS A 573 0.35 -25.71 -34.91
C LYS A 573 -0.75 -26.20 -35.84
N LYS A 574 -1.69 -25.32 -36.17
CA LYS A 574 -2.81 -25.58 -37.07
C LYS A 574 -2.40 -25.27 -38.49
N TYR A 575 -2.61 -26.25 -39.39
CA TYR A 575 -2.37 -26.15 -40.82
C TYR A 575 -3.66 -26.41 -41.58
N THR A 576 -3.85 -25.69 -42.68
CA THR A 576 -4.91 -25.93 -43.66
C THR A 576 -4.27 -26.32 -44.98
N ARG A 577 -4.83 -27.32 -45.67
CA ARG A 577 -4.38 -27.77 -46.99
C ARG A 577 -5.57 -27.84 -47.94
#